data_91bc5877a0899e3c9d97081910f9de1a
#
_entry.id   91bc5877a0899e3c9d97081910f9de1a
#
_cell.length_a   1.000
_cell.length_b   1.000
_cell.length_c   1.000
_cell.angle_alpha   90.00
_cell.angle_beta   90.00
_cell.angle_gamma   90.00
#
_symmetry.space_group_name_H-M   'P 1'
#
loop_
_entity.id
_entity.type
_entity.pdbx_description
1 polymer ?
#
loop_
_entity_poly.entity_id
_entity_poly.type
_entity_poly.pdbx_seq_one_letter_code
_entity_poly.pdbx_strand_id
1 'polypeptide(L)'
;MIKFFFTIVFVLTTFSAQEVSIAASASEVLKKIQGLAPAQRKSVLEEGAKKEGQVVIYTSVSLSDYPKILAAFEQTHPFIKTNAFRSTPSGVFRRVDTEARVGRHAVDIVGSAPIEVWQLKQRQLSTPYASPERTALFKGSYDSDSYWTAFDITPIVLAINTKMVSPKEAPQNYKDLLDPKWKGKMSLGTEDYDWFSVMLDHMGKDKGLEYMKALAKQNLHMPGSSSVMRVQLLLGGESAIAVAARGRRVAELKSKGAPIDFRIFDPYAGEPDLLALMQRSPNPHAAILFYDWLISQEGQSKMSDLTGRISVRKGVKHQAWLQELLQKDFVFVTPSAATVELKEVTQLYHQVFGLHQAK
;
A
#
# COMPACT_ATOMS: atom_id res chain seq x y z
N MET A 1 69.33 47.81 -26.18
CA MET A 1 68.10 47.39 -26.77
C MET A 1 67.98 45.85 -26.56
N ILE A 2 67.32 45.44 -25.52
CA ILE A 2 67.13 44.03 -25.20
C ILE A 2 65.67 43.64 -25.60
N LYS A 3 65.55 42.71 -26.59
CA LYS A 3 64.23 42.19 -27.02
C LYS A 3 63.85 40.98 -26.17
N PHE A 4 62.80 41.14 -25.42
CA PHE A 4 62.15 39.99 -24.73
C PHE A 4 61.19 39.28 -25.71
N PHE A 5 61.45 37.99 -25.95
CA PHE A 5 60.52 37.09 -26.61
C PHE A 5 59.61 36.46 -25.57
N PHE A 6 58.31 36.75 -25.66
CA PHE A 6 57.26 36.03 -24.85
C PHE A 6 56.82 34.80 -25.67
N THR A 7 57.12 33.62 -25.14
CA THR A 7 56.64 32.37 -25.71
C THR A 7 55.30 32.04 -24.99
N ILE A 8 54.18 32.14 -25.72
CA ILE A 8 52.84 31.73 -25.25
C ILE A 8 52.75 30.23 -25.42
N VAL A 9 52.73 29.49 -24.30
CA VAL A 9 52.42 28.05 -24.26
C VAL A 9 50.90 27.89 -24.22
N PHE A 10 50.32 27.39 -25.30
CA PHE A 10 48.91 27.01 -25.38
C PHE A 10 48.73 25.62 -24.73
N VAL A 11 48.20 25.56 -23.51
CA VAL A 11 47.79 24.30 -22.87
C VAL A 11 46.43 23.91 -23.42
N LEU A 12 46.40 22.96 -24.36
CA LEU A 12 45.17 22.31 -24.78
C LEU A 12 44.69 21.38 -23.65
N THR A 13 43.73 21.85 -22.84
CA THR A 13 42.96 21.00 -21.94
C THR A 13 41.95 20.20 -22.78
N THR A 14 42.23 18.92 -22.99
CA THR A 14 41.26 17.98 -23.54
C THR A 14 40.17 17.77 -22.50
N PHE A 15 39.00 18.38 -22.69
CA PHE A 15 37.78 18.06 -21.98
C PHE A 15 37.35 16.66 -22.43
N SER A 16 37.60 15.66 -21.59
CA SER A 16 37.04 14.33 -21.75
C SER A 16 35.53 14.46 -21.53
N ALA A 17 34.76 14.45 -22.60
CA ALA A 17 33.31 14.32 -22.51
C ALA A 17 33.02 12.93 -21.88
N GLN A 18 32.68 12.93 -20.59
CA GLN A 18 32.20 11.77 -19.93
C GLN A 18 30.82 11.47 -20.55
N GLU A 19 30.73 10.42 -21.36
CA GLU A 19 29.46 9.94 -21.87
C GLU A 19 28.59 9.65 -20.67
N VAL A 20 27.59 10.50 -20.44
CA VAL A 20 26.50 10.22 -19.51
C VAL A 20 25.75 9.03 -20.12
N SER A 21 26.11 7.83 -19.71
CA SER A 21 25.34 6.64 -20.04
C SER A 21 23.92 6.87 -19.55
N ILE A 22 23.01 7.18 -20.47
CA ILE A 22 21.58 7.27 -20.15
C ILE A 22 21.18 5.87 -19.72
N ALA A 23 20.89 5.70 -18.44
CA ALA A 23 20.38 4.42 -17.92
C ALA A 23 19.15 3.99 -18.74
N ALA A 24 19.11 2.72 -19.12
CA ALA A 24 17.98 2.17 -19.86
C ALA A 24 16.69 2.41 -19.07
N SER A 25 15.64 2.86 -19.73
CA SER A 25 14.34 3.04 -19.08
C SER A 25 13.75 1.69 -18.64
N ALA A 26 12.85 1.69 -17.64
CA ALA A 26 12.19 0.46 -17.20
C ALA A 26 11.50 -0.26 -18.39
N SER A 27 10.87 0.48 -19.30
CA SER A 27 10.23 -0.11 -20.50
C SER A 27 11.21 -0.78 -21.47
N GLU A 28 12.44 -0.26 -21.62
CA GLU A 28 13.47 -0.91 -22.44
C GLU A 28 13.95 -2.22 -21.81
N VAL A 29 14.16 -2.24 -20.49
CA VAL A 29 14.53 -3.46 -19.77
C VAL A 29 13.39 -4.49 -19.89
N LEU A 30 12.14 -4.07 -19.69
CA LEU A 30 10.98 -4.95 -19.83
C LEU A 30 10.87 -5.57 -21.23
N LYS A 31 11.10 -4.80 -22.28
CA LYS A 31 11.14 -5.33 -23.66
C LYS A 31 12.27 -6.33 -23.84
N LYS A 32 13.46 -6.07 -23.27
CA LYS A 32 14.62 -6.96 -23.37
C LYS A 32 14.39 -8.31 -22.67
N ILE A 33 13.67 -8.34 -21.57
CA ILE A 33 13.41 -9.58 -20.80
C ILE A 33 12.12 -10.29 -21.22
N GLN A 34 11.32 -9.68 -22.08
CA GLN A 34 10.06 -10.25 -22.56
C GLN A 34 10.34 -11.54 -23.37
N GLY A 35 9.64 -12.62 -23.02
CA GLY A 35 9.75 -13.92 -23.74
C GLY A 35 11.01 -14.70 -23.44
N LEU A 36 11.93 -14.20 -22.60
CA LEU A 36 13.10 -14.98 -22.18
C LEU A 36 12.69 -16.14 -21.26
N ALA A 37 13.41 -17.27 -21.39
CA ALA A 37 13.32 -18.35 -20.42
C ALA A 37 13.67 -17.86 -19.00
N PRO A 38 13.06 -18.43 -17.93
CA PRO A 38 13.24 -17.93 -16.56
C PRO A 38 14.71 -17.74 -16.13
N ALA A 39 15.59 -18.69 -16.47
CA ALA A 39 17.02 -18.61 -16.15
C ALA A 39 17.73 -17.45 -16.88
N GLN A 40 17.43 -17.26 -18.17
CA GLN A 40 17.99 -16.16 -18.96
C GLN A 40 17.49 -14.79 -18.46
N ARG A 41 16.19 -14.69 -18.16
CA ARG A 41 15.59 -13.49 -17.58
C ARG A 41 16.27 -13.12 -16.25
N LYS A 42 16.47 -14.10 -15.38
CA LYS A 42 17.17 -13.91 -14.10
C LYS A 42 18.61 -13.41 -14.32
N SER A 43 19.38 -14.03 -15.21
CA SER A 43 20.77 -13.61 -15.53
C SER A 43 20.82 -12.16 -16.00
N VAL A 44 19.96 -11.77 -16.96
CA VAL A 44 19.90 -10.40 -17.48
C VAL A 44 19.59 -9.39 -16.38
N LEU A 45 18.63 -9.70 -15.51
CA LEU A 45 18.26 -8.81 -14.41
C LEU A 45 19.38 -8.70 -13.38
N GLU A 46 20.00 -9.82 -12.96
CA GLU A 46 21.09 -9.80 -11.98
C GLU A 46 22.33 -9.08 -12.49
N GLU A 47 22.72 -9.28 -13.75
CA GLU A 47 23.86 -8.59 -14.37
C GLU A 47 23.64 -7.07 -14.46
N GLY A 48 22.43 -6.65 -14.83
CA GLY A 48 22.06 -5.24 -14.83
C GLY A 48 22.04 -4.65 -13.43
N ALA A 49 21.39 -5.31 -12.50
CA ALA A 49 21.27 -4.87 -11.11
C ALA A 49 22.62 -4.79 -10.37
N LYS A 50 23.59 -5.67 -10.68
CA LYS A 50 24.96 -5.58 -10.17
C LYS A 50 25.66 -4.30 -10.63
N LYS A 51 25.37 -3.81 -11.84
CA LYS A 51 25.90 -2.55 -12.34
C LYS A 51 25.21 -1.33 -11.72
N GLU A 52 23.89 -1.46 -11.46
CA GLU A 52 23.10 -0.43 -10.80
C GLU A 52 23.43 -0.32 -9.30
N GLY A 53 23.67 -1.44 -8.63
CA GLY A 53 24.13 -1.56 -7.24
C GLY A 53 23.13 -1.13 -6.17
N GLN A 54 21.96 -0.59 -6.57
CA GLN A 54 20.96 -0.06 -5.64
C GLN A 54 19.55 -0.11 -6.21
N VAL A 55 18.56 0.00 -5.31
CA VAL A 55 17.16 0.29 -5.63
C VAL A 55 16.60 1.35 -4.69
N VAL A 56 15.88 2.31 -5.22
CA VAL A 56 15.26 3.41 -4.45
C VAL A 56 13.76 3.21 -4.36
N ILE A 57 13.24 3.11 -3.14
CA ILE A 57 11.84 2.82 -2.86
C ILE A 57 11.21 3.99 -2.11
N TYR A 58 10.09 4.53 -2.63
CA TYR A 58 9.27 5.47 -1.86
C TYR A 58 8.04 4.72 -1.33
N THR A 59 7.80 4.80 -0.01
CA THR A 59 6.78 3.96 0.62
C THR A 59 5.98 4.66 1.71
N SER A 60 4.73 4.24 1.87
CA SER A 60 3.87 4.58 3.01
C SER A 60 3.83 3.48 4.09
N VAL A 61 4.47 2.34 3.87
CA VAL A 61 4.59 1.25 4.85
C VAL A 61 5.20 1.76 6.15
N SER A 62 4.77 1.20 7.28
CA SER A 62 5.17 1.66 8.61
C SER A 62 6.68 1.56 8.86
N LEU A 63 7.20 2.46 9.71
CA LEU A 63 8.61 2.44 10.15
C LEU A 63 9.00 1.15 10.88
N SER A 64 8.04 0.44 11.47
CA SER A 64 8.27 -0.85 12.12
C SER A 64 8.46 -2.00 11.15
N ASP A 65 7.93 -1.88 9.92
CA ASP A 65 7.81 -2.98 8.98
C ASP A 65 8.78 -2.88 7.80
N TYR A 66 8.82 -1.73 7.09
CA TYR A 66 9.58 -1.63 5.86
C TYR A 66 11.09 -1.92 6.00
N PRO A 67 11.79 -1.50 7.09
CA PRO A 67 13.21 -1.80 7.19
C PRO A 67 13.51 -3.30 7.28
N LYS A 68 12.60 -4.08 7.88
CA LYS A 68 12.72 -5.53 7.96
C LYS A 68 12.56 -6.20 6.59
N ILE A 69 11.62 -5.67 5.78
CA ILE A 69 11.39 -6.15 4.41
C ILE A 69 12.61 -5.87 3.55
N LEU A 70 13.17 -4.64 3.62
CA LEU A 70 14.34 -4.26 2.86
C LEU A 70 15.58 -5.06 3.26
N ALA A 71 15.82 -5.25 4.56
CA ALA A 71 16.92 -6.08 5.04
C ALA A 71 16.80 -7.54 4.57
N ALA A 72 15.59 -8.09 4.50
CA ALA A 72 15.36 -9.44 3.99
C ALA A 72 15.64 -9.54 2.49
N PHE A 73 15.35 -8.50 1.71
CA PHE A 73 15.74 -8.44 0.30
C PHE A 73 17.24 -8.36 0.12
N GLU A 74 17.94 -7.50 0.86
CA GLU A 74 19.41 -7.36 0.80
C GLU A 74 20.14 -8.67 1.18
N GLN A 75 19.58 -9.47 2.09
CA GLN A 75 20.14 -10.79 2.42
C GLN A 75 20.12 -11.76 1.23
N THR A 76 19.10 -11.68 0.38
CA THR A 76 18.97 -12.56 -0.82
C THR A 76 19.64 -11.97 -2.05
N HIS A 77 19.82 -10.64 -2.07
CA HIS A 77 20.42 -9.88 -3.17
C HIS A 77 21.52 -8.94 -2.63
N PRO A 78 22.63 -9.47 -2.08
CA PRO A 78 23.63 -8.67 -1.36
C PRO A 78 24.39 -7.66 -2.27
N PHE A 79 24.23 -7.78 -3.56
CA PHE A 79 24.77 -6.86 -4.56
C PHE A 79 23.86 -5.64 -4.84
N ILE A 80 22.68 -5.55 -4.20
CA ILE A 80 21.75 -4.42 -4.33
C ILE A 80 21.57 -3.78 -2.95
N LYS A 81 21.87 -2.49 -2.84
CA LYS A 81 21.57 -1.68 -1.66
C LYS A 81 20.17 -1.09 -1.78
N THR A 82 19.36 -1.21 -0.74
CA THR A 82 18.05 -0.57 -0.70
C THR A 82 18.13 0.82 -0.08
N ASN A 83 17.56 1.82 -0.76
CA ASN A 83 17.39 3.17 -0.25
C ASN A 83 15.91 3.48 -0.18
N ALA A 84 15.40 3.92 0.97
CA ALA A 84 13.99 4.18 1.12
C ALA A 84 13.68 5.58 1.63
N PHE A 85 12.65 6.18 1.04
CA PHE A 85 11.98 7.35 1.60
C PHE A 85 10.59 6.95 2.06
N ARG A 86 10.28 7.26 3.33
CA ARG A 86 8.97 6.97 3.92
C ARG A 86 8.22 8.25 4.22
N SER A 87 6.94 8.28 3.82
CA SER A 87 6.01 9.36 4.15
C SER A 87 4.57 8.82 4.30
N THR A 88 3.60 9.71 4.51
CA THR A 88 2.18 9.36 4.30
C THR A 88 1.94 9.04 2.82
N PRO A 89 0.87 8.30 2.46
CA PRO A 89 0.56 8.01 1.06
C PRO A 89 0.59 9.28 0.19
N SER A 90 -0.16 10.31 0.57
CA SER A 90 -0.18 11.59 -0.14
C SER A 90 1.19 12.31 -0.17
N GLY A 91 2.01 12.13 0.86
CA GLY A 91 3.38 12.66 0.93
C GLY A 91 4.31 11.96 -0.07
N VAL A 92 4.16 10.64 -0.23
CA VAL A 92 4.88 9.86 -1.25
C VAL A 92 4.52 10.37 -2.65
N PHE A 93 3.24 10.44 -2.97
CA PHE A 93 2.78 10.94 -4.27
C PHE A 93 3.27 12.37 -4.55
N ARG A 94 3.08 13.31 -3.61
CA ARG A 94 3.54 14.71 -3.79
C ARG A 94 5.03 14.80 -4.07
N ARG A 95 5.85 13.98 -3.41
CA ARG A 95 7.29 13.98 -3.68
C ARG A 95 7.61 13.50 -5.10
N VAL A 96 7.02 12.39 -5.53
CA VAL A 96 7.21 11.87 -6.89
C VAL A 96 6.77 12.88 -7.94
N ASP A 97 5.57 13.47 -7.79
CA ASP A 97 5.01 14.46 -8.73
C ASP A 97 5.88 15.73 -8.80
N THR A 98 6.36 16.21 -7.64
CA THR A 98 7.24 17.40 -7.59
C THR A 98 8.59 17.13 -8.25
N GLU A 99 9.23 16.00 -7.96
CA GLU A 99 10.49 15.61 -8.57
C GLU A 99 10.34 15.44 -10.10
N ALA A 100 9.26 14.80 -10.54
CA ALA A 100 8.98 14.60 -11.97
C ALA A 100 8.76 15.92 -12.73
N ARG A 101 8.09 16.92 -12.13
CA ARG A 101 7.87 18.25 -12.74
C ARG A 101 9.17 19.02 -13.02
N VAL A 102 10.19 18.77 -12.22
CA VAL A 102 11.53 19.39 -12.42
C VAL A 102 12.50 18.47 -13.19
N GLY A 103 11.97 17.39 -13.80
CA GLY A 103 12.76 16.44 -14.58
C GLY A 103 13.64 15.50 -13.75
N ARG A 104 13.48 15.47 -12.43
CA ARG A 104 14.19 14.56 -11.54
C ARG A 104 13.41 13.27 -11.37
N HIS A 105 14.06 12.16 -11.68
CA HIS A 105 13.50 10.82 -11.54
C HIS A 105 14.40 10.02 -10.59
N ALA A 106 14.11 10.07 -9.29
CA ALA A 106 15.00 9.54 -8.26
C ALA A 106 14.49 8.22 -7.65
N VAL A 107 13.27 7.79 -8.00
CA VAL A 107 12.61 6.63 -7.41
C VAL A 107 12.41 5.52 -8.44
N ASP A 108 12.63 4.28 -8.01
CA ASP A 108 12.47 3.08 -8.83
C ASP A 108 11.12 2.40 -8.62
N ILE A 109 10.70 2.29 -7.36
CA ILE A 109 9.47 1.61 -6.93
C ILE A 109 8.70 2.51 -5.96
N VAL A 110 7.41 2.60 -6.16
CA VAL A 110 6.49 3.16 -5.16
C VAL A 110 5.67 2.03 -4.54
N GLY A 111 5.70 1.95 -3.19
CA GLY A 111 4.85 1.09 -2.40
C GLY A 111 3.89 1.92 -1.56
N SER A 112 2.60 2.04 -1.96
CA SER A 112 1.66 2.97 -1.33
C SER A 112 0.20 2.51 -1.42
N ALA A 113 -0.70 3.31 -0.84
CA ALA A 113 -2.14 3.08 -0.88
C ALA A 113 -2.70 3.18 -2.32
N PRO A 114 -3.87 2.59 -2.58
CA PRO A 114 -4.47 2.47 -3.92
C PRO A 114 -4.61 3.79 -4.68
N ILE A 115 -5.05 4.84 -4.01
CA ILE A 115 -5.33 6.15 -4.63
C ILE A 115 -4.05 6.77 -5.20
N GLU A 116 -2.98 6.80 -4.43
CA GLU A 116 -1.72 7.40 -4.83
C GLU A 116 -1.07 6.65 -5.98
N VAL A 117 -1.13 5.31 -5.95
CA VAL A 117 -0.64 4.47 -7.04
C VAL A 117 -1.43 4.69 -8.33
N TRP A 118 -2.75 4.86 -8.23
CA TRP A 118 -3.55 5.24 -9.39
C TRP A 118 -3.19 6.62 -9.93
N GLN A 119 -2.96 7.62 -9.07
CA GLN A 119 -2.51 8.94 -9.50
C GLN A 119 -1.20 8.87 -10.27
N LEU A 120 -0.27 7.97 -9.90
CA LEU A 120 0.95 7.73 -10.68
C LEU A 120 0.64 7.22 -12.09
N LYS A 121 -0.31 6.30 -12.25
CA LYS A 121 -0.80 5.83 -13.55
C LYS A 121 -1.37 6.99 -14.37
N GLN A 122 -2.27 7.80 -13.80
CA GLN A 122 -2.91 8.93 -14.48
C GLN A 122 -1.93 10.02 -14.93
N ARG A 123 -0.86 10.20 -14.16
CA ARG A 123 0.24 11.14 -14.48
C ARG A 123 1.29 10.54 -15.41
N GLN A 124 1.13 9.29 -15.87
CA GLN A 124 2.10 8.58 -16.69
C GLN A 124 3.49 8.50 -16.04
N LEU A 125 3.53 8.42 -14.71
CA LEU A 125 4.78 8.32 -13.94
C LEU A 125 5.19 6.86 -13.67
N SER A 126 4.25 5.91 -13.72
CA SER A 126 4.48 4.48 -13.64
C SER A 126 4.39 3.79 -15.00
N THR A 127 4.94 2.60 -15.09
CA THR A 127 4.91 1.76 -16.30
C THR A 127 4.23 0.42 -16.01
N PRO A 128 3.48 -0.16 -16.98
CA PRO A 128 2.88 -1.47 -16.77
C PRO A 128 3.96 -2.54 -16.65
N TYR A 129 3.79 -3.41 -15.64
CA TYR A 129 4.67 -4.55 -15.43
C TYR A 129 3.89 -5.79 -14.96
N ALA A 130 3.81 -6.79 -15.84
CA ALA A 130 3.22 -8.09 -15.53
C ALA A 130 4.30 -9.05 -15.01
N SER A 131 4.57 -9.01 -13.70
CA SER A 131 5.49 -9.96 -13.08
C SER A 131 5.03 -11.41 -13.31
N PRO A 132 5.94 -12.36 -13.59
CA PRO A 132 5.61 -13.78 -13.70
C PRO A 132 5.06 -14.36 -12.40
N GLU A 133 5.36 -13.74 -11.24
CA GLU A 133 4.87 -14.15 -9.93
C GLU A 133 3.36 -13.93 -9.73
N ARG A 134 2.72 -13.10 -10.54
CA ARG A 134 1.28 -12.75 -10.43
C ARG A 134 0.33 -13.93 -10.49
N THR A 135 0.70 -15.00 -11.21
CA THR A 135 -0.15 -16.20 -11.37
C THR A 135 -0.46 -16.91 -10.06
N ALA A 136 0.38 -16.73 -9.05
CA ALA A 136 0.20 -17.32 -7.72
C ALA A 136 -0.54 -16.40 -6.73
N LEU A 137 -0.89 -15.18 -7.13
CA LEU A 137 -1.60 -14.22 -6.28
C LEU A 137 -3.11 -14.48 -6.27
N PHE A 138 -3.80 -13.94 -5.27
CA PHE A 138 -5.26 -13.95 -5.25
C PHE A 138 -5.84 -13.09 -6.38
N LYS A 139 -7.02 -13.47 -6.86
CA LYS A 139 -7.77 -12.65 -7.84
C LYS A 139 -8.06 -11.27 -7.23
N GLY A 140 -7.85 -10.22 -8.01
CA GLY A 140 -8.03 -8.83 -7.56
C GLY A 140 -6.76 -8.20 -6.96
N SER A 141 -5.68 -8.96 -6.76
CA SER A 141 -4.40 -8.44 -6.23
C SER A 141 -3.57 -7.69 -7.28
N TYR A 142 -4.04 -7.50 -8.49
CA TYR A 142 -3.29 -6.80 -9.53
C TYR A 142 -4.20 -6.15 -10.57
N ASP A 143 -3.71 -5.09 -11.18
CA ASP A 143 -4.36 -4.35 -12.25
C ASP A 143 -4.44 -5.17 -13.54
N SER A 144 -5.58 -5.13 -14.23
CA SER A 144 -5.74 -5.73 -15.56
C SER A 144 -4.73 -5.17 -16.56
N ASP A 145 -4.44 -3.86 -16.48
CA ASP A 145 -3.49 -3.15 -17.32
C ASP A 145 -2.05 -3.23 -16.80
N SER A 146 -1.83 -3.94 -15.68
CA SER A 146 -0.52 -4.20 -15.08
C SER A 146 0.23 -3.02 -14.49
N TYR A 147 -0.42 -1.90 -14.18
CA TYR A 147 0.23 -0.74 -13.57
C TYR A 147 0.54 -0.91 -12.09
N TRP A 148 -0.12 -1.85 -11.42
CA TRP A 148 0.14 -2.15 -10.03
C TRP A 148 -0.08 -3.63 -9.68
N THR A 149 0.55 -4.03 -8.59
CA THR A 149 0.30 -5.32 -7.93
C THR A 149 0.30 -5.10 -6.42
N ALA A 150 -0.71 -5.62 -5.73
CA ALA A 150 -0.72 -5.64 -4.28
C ALA A 150 0.41 -6.54 -3.76
N PHE A 151 1.01 -6.16 -2.64
CA PHE A 151 1.99 -7.00 -1.97
C PHE A 151 1.55 -7.43 -0.57
N ASP A 152 0.55 -6.76 0.01
CA ASP A 152 -0.13 -7.21 1.22
C ASP A 152 -1.59 -6.75 1.22
N ILE A 153 -2.33 -7.15 2.26
CA ILE A 153 -3.70 -6.71 2.48
C ILE A 153 -3.95 -6.47 3.97
N THR A 154 -4.64 -5.38 4.27
CA THR A 154 -5.13 -5.08 5.61
C THR A 154 -6.64 -5.28 5.67
N PRO A 155 -7.13 -6.33 6.36
CA PRO A 155 -8.55 -6.56 6.54
C PRO A 155 -9.21 -5.48 7.36
N ILE A 156 -10.46 -5.14 7.02
CA ILE A 156 -11.30 -4.20 7.75
C ILE A 156 -12.32 -5.00 8.55
N VAL A 157 -12.31 -4.84 9.87
CA VAL A 157 -13.15 -5.61 10.81
C VAL A 157 -13.98 -4.70 11.71
N LEU A 158 -14.97 -5.28 12.36
CA LEU A 158 -15.63 -4.68 13.51
C LEU A 158 -14.86 -5.07 14.78
N ALA A 159 -14.23 -4.11 15.46
CA ALA A 159 -13.56 -4.37 16.73
C ALA A 159 -14.50 -4.13 17.92
N ILE A 160 -14.38 -4.97 18.96
CA ILE A 160 -15.29 -5.02 20.11
C ILE A 160 -14.47 -5.02 21.40
N ASN A 161 -14.84 -4.16 22.36
CA ASN A 161 -14.31 -4.21 23.72
C ASN A 161 -15.04 -5.33 24.51
N THR A 162 -14.34 -6.40 24.84
CA THR A 162 -14.91 -7.58 25.51
C THR A 162 -15.29 -7.36 26.98
N LYS A 163 -14.86 -6.25 27.59
CA LYS A 163 -15.32 -5.82 28.92
C LYS A 163 -16.70 -5.14 28.86
N MET A 164 -17.10 -4.61 27.71
CA MET A 164 -18.34 -3.85 27.52
C MET A 164 -19.41 -4.64 26.78
N VAL A 165 -19.00 -5.59 25.92
CA VAL A 165 -19.90 -6.38 25.06
C VAL A 165 -19.55 -7.85 25.21
N SER A 166 -20.48 -8.63 25.69
CA SER A 166 -20.30 -10.07 25.74
C SER A 166 -20.35 -10.71 24.35
N PRO A 167 -19.73 -11.89 24.14
CA PRO A 167 -19.74 -12.55 22.83
C PRO A 167 -21.17 -12.85 22.31
N LYS A 168 -22.14 -13.05 23.20
CA LYS A 168 -23.55 -13.32 22.86
C LYS A 168 -24.29 -12.06 22.40
N GLU A 169 -23.92 -10.90 22.93
CA GLU A 169 -24.56 -9.62 22.61
C GLU A 169 -23.92 -8.91 21.41
N ALA A 170 -22.72 -9.36 21.05
CA ALA A 170 -21.97 -8.77 19.94
C ALA A 170 -22.74 -8.85 18.62
N PRO A 171 -22.69 -7.79 17.80
CA PRO A 171 -23.28 -7.81 16.46
C PRO A 171 -22.78 -9.01 15.64
N GLN A 172 -23.66 -9.62 14.85
CA GLN A 172 -23.35 -10.76 13.98
C GLN A 172 -23.31 -10.38 12.49
N ASN A 173 -23.83 -9.21 12.14
CA ASN A 173 -23.83 -8.65 10.79
C ASN A 173 -23.97 -7.12 10.84
N TYR A 174 -23.84 -6.47 9.69
CA TYR A 174 -23.92 -5.00 9.61
C TYR A 174 -25.30 -4.45 10.03
N LYS A 175 -26.40 -5.17 9.83
CA LYS A 175 -27.73 -4.72 10.22
C LYS A 175 -27.88 -4.60 11.74
N ASP A 176 -27.20 -5.46 12.49
CA ASP A 176 -27.25 -5.43 13.96
C ASP A 176 -26.66 -4.14 14.55
N LEU A 177 -25.82 -3.43 13.79
CA LEU A 177 -25.27 -2.12 14.19
C LEU A 177 -26.34 -1.02 14.25
N LEU A 178 -27.49 -1.26 13.64
CA LEU A 178 -28.62 -0.32 13.67
C LEU A 178 -29.53 -0.50 14.91
N ASP A 179 -29.27 -1.51 15.74
CA ASP A 179 -30.00 -1.71 16.99
C ASP A 179 -29.81 -0.50 17.93
N PRO A 180 -30.89 0.11 18.47
CA PRO A 180 -30.81 1.25 19.38
C PRO A 180 -29.90 1.06 20.60
N LYS A 181 -29.65 -0.18 21.02
CA LYS A 181 -28.72 -0.50 22.13
C LYS A 181 -27.28 -0.02 21.88
N TRP A 182 -26.90 0.18 20.61
CA TRP A 182 -25.56 0.64 20.20
C TRP A 182 -25.45 2.16 20.06
N LYS A 183 -26.55 2.89 20.18
CA LYS A 183 -26.58 4.35 20.02
C LYS A 183 -25.60 5.04 20.98
N GLY A 184 -24.67 5.81 20.43
CA GLY A 184 -23.62 6.51 21.17
C GLY A 184 -22.49 5.61 21.70
N LYS A 185 -22.47 4.30 21.36
CA LYS A 185 -21.46 3.35 21.84
C LYS A 185 -20.48 2.89 20.76
N MET A 186 -20.61 3.40 19.55
CA MET A 186 -19.77 3.01 18.41
C MET A 186 -18.90 4.16 17.97
N SER A 187 -17.69 3.84 17.48
CA SER A 187 -16.80 4.80 16.82
C SER A 187 -16.57 4.43 15.36
N LEU A 188 -16.36 5.46 14.51
CA LEU A 188 -15.99 5.35 13.11
C LEU A 188 -14.92 6.40 12.80
N GLY A 189 -14.06 6.18 11.81
CA GLY A 189 -13.06 7.15 11.38
C GLY A 189 -13.67 8.29 10.57
N THR A 190 -12.96 9.40 10.48
CA THR A 190 -13.37 10.53 9.63
C THR A 190 -13.03 10.31 8.15
N GLU A 191 -12.26 9.26 7.83
CA GLU A 191 -11.72 8.98 6.49
C GLU A 191 -11.78 7.48 6.13
N ASP A 192 -12.75 6.71 6.64
CA ASP A 192 -12.91 5.30 6.29
C ASP A 192 -13.63 5.12 4.93
N TYR A 193 -13.16 5.89 3.91
CA TYR A 193 -13.75 5.94 2.57
C TYR A 193 -13.73 4.60 1.85
N ASP A 194 -12.66 3.82 2.04
CA ASP A 194 -12.48 2.51 1.41
C ASP A 194 -13.55 1.52 1.87
N TRP A 195 -13.77 1.44 3.17
CA TRP A 195 -14.85 0.62 3.73
C TRP A 195 -16.22 1.10 3.25
N PHE A 196 -16.45 2.42 3.25
CA PHE A 196 -17.70 3.01 2.80
C PHE A 196 -17.99 2.69 1.33
N SER A 197 -16.98 2.81 0.46
CA SER A 197 -17.08 2.49 -0.98
C SER A 197 -17.45 1.01 -1.19
N VAL A 198 -16.73 0.08 -0.52
CA VAL A 198 -17.03 -1.36 -0.60
C VAL A 198 -18.46 -1.67 -0.15
N MET A 199 -18.94 -0.98 0.88
CA MET A 199 -20.31 -1.16 1.36
C MET A 199 -21.35 -0.67 0.34
N LEU A 200 -21.10 0.49 -0.31
CA LEU A 200 -22.00 1.00 -1.35
C LEU A 200 -22.04 0.08 -2.58
N ASP A 201 -20.89 -0.43 -3.00
CA ASP A 201 -20.80 -1.34 -4.14
C ASP A 201 -21.55 -2.65 -3.86
N HIS A 202 -21.34 -3.22 -2.68
CA HIS A 202 -21.95 -4.51 -2.30
C HIS A 202 -23.46 -4.41 -2.11
N MET A 203 -23.96 -3.38 -1.44
CA MET A 203 -25.39 -3.20 -1.18
C MET A 203 -26.16 -2.60 -2.36
N GLY A 204 -25.45 -2.06 -3.34
CA GLY A 204 -25.95 -1.12 -4.32
C GLY A 204 -26.04 0.29 -3.75
N LYS A 205 -25.68 1.31 -4.53
CA LYS A 205 -25.48 2.69 -4.09
C LYS A 205 -26.62 3.23 -3.23
N ASP A 206 -27.87 3.09 -3.69
CA ASP A 206 -29.02 3.67 -2.98
C ASP A 206 -29.27 3.00 -1.61
N LYS A 207 -29.32 1.67 -1.59
CA LYS A 207 -29.49 0.90 -0.35
C LYS A 207 -28.31 1.07 0.60
N GLY A 208 -27.09 1.13 0.06
CA GLY A 208 -25.89 1.40 0.83
C GLY A 208 -25.95 2.78 1.49
N LEU A 209 -26.37 3.83 0.77
CA LEU A 209 -26.57 5.17 1.32
C LEU A 209 -27.69 5.22 2.38
N GLU A 210 -28.78 4.49 2.19
CA GLU A 210 -29.83 4.37 3.21
C GLU A 210 -29.29 3.73 4.48
N TYR A 211 -28.53 2.64 4.36
CA TYR A 211 -27.87 1.99 5.49
C TYR A 211 -26.91 2.95 6.21
N MET A 212 -26.04 3.65 5.46
CA MET A 212 -25.07 4.58 6.05
C MET A 212 -25.74 5.77 6.75
N LYS A 213 -26.84 6.30 6.21
CA LYS A 213 -27.65 7.32 6.90
C LYS A 213 -28.31 6.78 8.17
N ALA A 214 -28.74 5.52 8.18
CA ALA A 214 -29.28 4.87 9.38
C ALA A 214 -28.16 4.66 10.43
N LEU A 215 -26.98 4.25 10.00
CA LEU A 215 -25.81 4.09 10.87
C LEU A 215 -25.37 5.44 11.47
N ALA A 216 -25.38 6.53 10.71
CA ALA A 216 -25.06 7.87 11.19
C ALA A 216 -26.01 8.32 12.32
N LYS A 217 -27.30 7.93 12.27
CA LYS A 217 -28.29 8.21 13.34
C LYS A 217 -27.96 7.49 14.66
N GLN A 218 -27.03 6.53 14.67
CA GLN A 218 -26.55 5.88 15.88
C GLN A 218 -25.62 6.76 16.73
N ASN A 219 -25.43 8.03 16.38
CA ASN A 219 -24.56 8.98 17.09
C ASN A 219 -23.14 8.43 17.30
N LEU A 220 -22.45 8.19 16.19
CA LEU A 220 -21.10 7.64 16.19
C LEU A 220 -20.09 8.63 16.76
N HIS A 221 -19.17 8.14 17.59
CA HIS A 221 -18.00 8.90 17.99
C HIS A 221 -16.97 8.88 16.85
N MET A 222 -16.57 10.04 16.33
CA MET A 222 -15.64 10.17 15.19
C MET A 222 -14.41 10.98 15.61
N PRO A 223 -13.45 10.37 16.34
CA PRO A 223 -12.34 11.10 16.97
C PRO A 223 -11.22 11.48 15.99
N GLY A 224 -11.30 11.06 14.72
CA GLY A 224 -10.31 11.30 13.67
C GLY A 224 -10.11 10.11 12.75
N SER A 225 -9.17 10.20 11.81
CA SER A 225 -8.91 9.16 10.80
C SER A 225 -8.06 7.98 11.33
N SER A 226 -7.34 8.15 12.45
CA SER A 226 -6.43 7.13 12.97
C SER A 226 -7.15 5.90 13.55
N SER A 227 -7.09 4.77 12.83
CA SER A 227 -7.60 3.49 13.34
C SER A 227 -6.87 3.03 14.62
N VAL A 228 -5.58 3.32 14.76
CA VAL A 228 -4.81 3.00 15.98
C VAL A 228 -5.37 3.75 17.17
N MET A 229 -5.64 5.05 17.03
CA MET A 229 -6.24 5.85 18.09
C MET A 229 -7.63 5.33 18.47
N ARG A 230 -8.49 5.01 17.49
CA ARG A 230 -9.84 4.45 17.77
C ARG A 230 -9.78 3.14 18.54
N VAL A 231 -8.83 2.26 18.21
CA VAL A 231 -8.64 1.00 18.97
C VAL A 231 -8.15 1.29 20.39
N GLN A 232 -7.34 2.30 20.62
CA GLN A 232 -6.94 2.71 21.98
C GLN A 232 -8.13 3.26 22.78
N LEU A 233 -8.94 4.12 22.18
CA LEU A 233 -10.19 4.65 22.80
C LEU A 233 -11.18 3.52 23.10
N LEU A 234 -11.30 2.54 22.19
CA LEU A 234 -12.09 1.33 22.43
C LEU A 234 -11.59 0.57 23.68
N LEU A 235 -10.29 0.33 23.80
CA LEU A 235 -9.69 -0.34 24.95
C LEU A 235 -9.84 0.46 26.25
N GLY A 236 -9.81 1.80 26.14
CA GLY A 236 -10.09 2.73 27.25
C GLY A 236 -11.56 2.77 27.70
N GLY A 237 -12.48 2.17 26.93
CA GLY A 237 -13.92 2.13 27.25
C GLY A 237 -14.72 3.33 26.75
N GLU A 238 -14.15 4.21 25.90
CA GLU A 238 -14.88 5.35 25.31
C GLU A 238 -15.87 4.92 24.22
N SER A 239 -15.67 3.73 23.65
CA SER A 239 -16.64 3.08 22.77
C SER A 239 -16.65 1.58 23.03
N ALA A 240 -17.80 0.96 22.81
CA ALA A 240 -17.96 -0.50 22.94
C ALA A 240 -17.53 -1.20 21.63
N ILE A 241 -17.66 -0.49 20.50
CA ILE A 241 -17.43 -1.01 19.16
C ILE A 241 -16.66 0.03 18.35
N ALA A 242 -15.63 -0.40 17.61
CA ALA A 242 -14.99 0.40 16.56
C ALA A 242 -15.33 -0.20 15.19
N VAL A 243 -16.13 0.53 14.42
CA VAL A 243 -16.50 0.17 13.05
C VAL A 243 -15.31 0.45 12.14
N ALA A 244 -15.11 -0.38 11.10
CA ALA A 244 -14.03 -0.24 10.13
C ALA A 244 -12.61 -0.18 10.75
N ALA A 245 -12.35 -0.99 11.79
CA ALA A 245 -11.03 -1.11 12.39
C ALA A 245 -10.07 -1.95 11.53
N ARG A 246 -8.76 -1.63 11.59
CA ARG A 246 -7.72 -2.42 10.90
C ARG A 246 -7.49 -3.75 11.61
N GLY A 247 -7.93 -4.85 10.98
CA GLY A 247 -8.03 -6.18 11.60
C GLY A 247 -6.70 -6.72 12.11
N ARG A 248 -5.59 -6.50 11.39
CA ARG A 248 -4.26 -6.93 11.83
C ARG A 248 -3.91 -6.40 13.23
N ARG A 249 -4.15 -5.11 13.48
CA ARG A 249 -3.87 -4.51 14.79
C ARG A 249 -4.77 -5.06 15.89
N VAL A 250 -6.03 -5.29 15.58
CA VAL A 250 -7.01 -5.88 16.52
C VAL A 250 -6.61 -7.31 16.88
N ALA A 251 -6.28 -8.13 15.88
CA ALA A 251 -5.86 -9.52 16.11
C ALA A 251 -4.54 -9.62 16.89
N GLU A 252 -3.56 -8.73 16.61
CA GLU A 252 -2.33 -8.62 17.37
C GLU A 252 -2.59 -8.32 18.86
N LEU A 253 -3.43 -7.34 19.15
CA LEU A 253 -3.79 -6.98 20.52
C LEU A 253 -4.54 -8.11 21.23
N LYS A 254 -5.48 -8.77 20.54
CA LYS A 254 -6.19 -9.95 21.04
C LYS A 254 -5.20 -11.06 21.40
N SER A 255 -4.23 -11.35 20.54
CA SER A 255 -3.23 -12.40 20.79
C SER A 255 -2.31 -12.11 21.99
N LYS A 256 -2.17 -10.83 22.36
CA LYS A 256 -1.44 -10.36 23.54
C LYS A 256 -2.31 -10.27 24.82
N GLY A 257 -3.54 -10.76 24.76
CA GLY A 257 -4.45 -10.80 25.91
C GLY A 257 -5.18 -9.48 26.21
N ALA A 258 -5.17 -8.51 25.28
CA ALA A 258 -5.98 -7.31 25.44
C ALA A 258 -7.48 -7.67 25.43
N PRO A 259 -8.35 -6.93 26.17
CA PRO A 259 -9.78 -7.16 26.20
C PRO A 259 -10.47 -6.67 24.91
N ILE A 260 -10.11 -7.26 23.80
CA ILE A 260 -10.60 -6.91 22.47
C ILE A 260 -10.90 -8.19 21.68
N ASP A 261 -11.95 -8.15 20.89
CA ASP A 261 -12.31 -9.17 19.91
C ASP A 261 -12.74 -8.50 18.62
N PHE A 262 -13.01 -9.27 17.57
CA PHE A 262 -13.49 -8.73 16.30
C PHE A 262 -14.55 -9.63 15.66
N ARG A 263 -15.29 -9.03 14.72
CA ARG A 263 -16.22 -9.75 13.83
C ARG A 263 -15.89 -9.41 12.39
N ILE A 264 -16.07 -10.39 11.54
CA ILE A 264 -15.93 -10.31 10.09
C ILE A 264 -17.32 -10.42 9.49
N PHE A 265 -17.74 -9.39 8.77
CA PHE A 265 -19.03 -9.34 8.09
C PHE A 265 -18.86 -9.34 6.57
N ASP A 266 -19.91 -9.70 5.82
CA ASP A 266 -19.96 -9.51 4.38
C ASP A 266 -20.59 -8.15 4.04
N PRO A 267 -19.94 -7.36 3.15
CA PRO A 267 -18.68 -7.61 2.47
C PRO A 267 -17.48 -7.50 3.42
N TYR A 268 -16.49 -8.38 3.24
CA TYR A 268 -15.24 -8.34 3.99
C TYR A 268 -14.20 -7.53 3.22
N ALA A 269 -14.13 -6.25 3.48
CA ALA A 269 -13.21 -5.35 2.81
C ALA A 269 -11.76 -5.60 3.22
N GLY A 270 -10.87 -5.56 2.22
CA GLY A 270 -9.42 -5.60 2.43
C GLY A 270 -8.74 -4.47 1.68
N GLU A 271 -7.98 -3.66 2.40
CA GLU A 271 -7.18 -2.56 1.85
C GLU A 271 -5.77 -3.05 1.53
N PRO A 272 -5.37 -3.08 0.24
CA PRO A 272 -4.03 -3.47 -0.15
C PRO A 272 -3.05 -2.31 -0.08
N ASP A 273 -1.77 -2.61 0.21
CA ASP A 273 -0.67 -1.76 -0.23
C ASP A 273 -0.21 -2.23 -1.62
N LEU A 274 -0.03 -1.29 -2.54
CA LEU A 274 0.24 -1.56 -3.94
C LEU A 274 1.67 -1.18 -4.33
N LEU A 275 2.29 -2.00 -5.20
CA LEU A 275 3.55 -1.70 -5.87
C LEU A 275 3.30 -1.10 -7.25
N ALA A 276 4.04 -0.05 -7.59
CA ALA A 276 4.16 0.50 -8.93
C ALA A 276 5.62 0.60 -9.34
N LEU A 277 5.94 0.11 -10.53
CA LEU A 277 7.24 0.31 -11.16
C LEU A 277 7.27 1.68 -11.85
N MET A 278 8.28 2.50 -11.57
CA MET A 278 8.35 3.83 -12.13
C MET A 278 8.85 3.80 -13.58
N GLN A 279 8.22 4.62 -14.43
CA GLN A 279 8.52 4.65 -15.87
C GLN A 279 9.98 5.04 -16.18
N ARG A 280 10.49 6.03 -15.44
CA ARG A 280 11.86 6.54 -15.55
C ARG A 280 12.69 6.12 -14.34
N SER A 281 12.56 4.83 -13.95
CA SER A 281 13.38 4.25 -12.89
C SER A 281 14.87 4.40 -13.25
N PRO A 282 15.71 4.97 -12.36
CA PRO A 282 17.15 5.04 -12.58
C PRO A 282 17.85 3.69 -12.46
N ASN A 283 17.25 2.72 -11.75
CA ASN A 283 17.83 1.39 -11.52
C ASN A 283 16.81 0.27 -11.90
N PRO A 284 16.42 0.17 -13.18
CA PRO A 284 15.28 -0.65 -13.58
C PRO A 284 15.47 -2.15 -13.40
N HIS A 285 16.71 -2.68 -13.52
CA HIS A 285 16.97 -4.09 -13.30
C HIS A 285 16.81 -4.46 -11.82
N ALA A 286 17.39 -3.66 -10.92
CA ALA A 286 17.24 -3.82 -9.48
C ALA A 286 15.78 -3.62 -9.01
N ALA A 287 15.07 -2.67 -9.63
CA ALA A 287 13.65 -2.43 -9.38
C ALA A 287 12.80 -3.66 -9.71
N ILE A 288 13.00 -4.26 -10.89
CA ILE A 288 12.26 -5.45 -11.32
C ILE A 288 12.58 -6.64 -10.41
N LEU A 289 13.85 -6.83 -10.01
CA LEU A 289 14.21 -7.89 -9.05
C LEU A 289 13.54 -7.69 -7.70
N PHE A 290 13.53 -6.46 -7.16
CA PHE A 290 12.85 -6.17 -5.90
C PHE A 290 11.33 -6.40 -6.01
N TYR A 291 10.72 -5.93 -7.11
CA TYR A 291 9.29 -6.11 -7.36
C TYR A 291 8.92 -7.60 -7.37
N ASP A 292 9.62 -8.40 -8.18
CA ASP A 292 9.38 -9.85 -8.29
C ASP A 292 9.62 -10.56 -6.96
N TRP A 293 10.72 -10.24 -6.27
CA TRP A 293 11.03 -10.83 -4.98
C TRP A 293 9.94 -10.53 -3.95
N LEU A 294 9.47 -9.30 -3.85
CA LEU A 294 8.49 -8.92 -2.82
C LEU A 294 7.16 -9.66 -2.97
N ILE A 295 6.75 -10.02 -4.19
CA ILE A 295 5.53 -10.81 -4.44
C ILE A 295 5.79 -12.30 -4.69
N SER A 296 7.06 -12.75 -4.62
CA SER A 296 7.44 -14.16 -4.71
C SER A 296 7.03 -14.95 -3.45
N GLN A 297 7.13 -16.27 -3.51
CA GLN A 297 6.91 -17.12 -2.33
C GLN A 297 7.86 -16.76 -1.18
N GLU A 298 9.11 -16.51 -1.48
CA GLU A 298 10.12 -16.17 -0.48
C GLU A 298 9.84 -14.80 0.16
N GLY A 299 9.69 -13.77 -0.67
CA GLY A 299 9.45 -12.39 -0.20
C GLY A 299 8.17 -12.28 0.62
N GLN A 300 7.08 -12.90 0.15
CA GLN A 300 5.80 -12.90 0.85
C GLN A 300 5.87 -13.66 2.19
N SER A 301 6.56 -14.79 2.24
CA SER A 301 6.76 -15.54 3.50
C SER A 301 7.59 -14.71 4.48
N LYS A 302 8.73 -14.15 4.06
CA LYS A 302 9.58 -13.30 4.90
C LYS A 302 8.83 -12.05 5.39
N MET A 303 8.10 -11.38 4.51
CA MET A 303 7.29 -10.23 4.89
C MET A 303 6.26 -10.61 5.97
N SER A 304 5.50 -11.69 5.77
CA SER A 304 4.51 -12.14 6.74
C SER A 304 5.14 -12.51 8.08
N ASP A 305 6.23 -13.27 8.08
CA ASP A 305 6.91 -13.73 9.30
C ASP A 305 7.52 -12.58 10.10
N LEU A 306 8.17 -11.63 9.43
CA LEU A 306 8.88 -10.52 10.07
C LEU A 306 7.98 -9.40 10.55
N THR A 307 6.81 -9.22 9.92
CA THR A 307 5.97 -8.05 10.12
C THR A 307 4.51 -8.36 10.52
N GLY A 308 4.07 -9.60 10.36
CA GLY A 308 2.67 -9.99 10.52
C GLY A 308 1.74 -9.40 9.45
N ARG A 309 2.28 -8.94 8.31
CA ARG A 309 1.46 -8.51 7.17
C ARG A 309 0.83 -9.72 6.50
N ILE A 310 -0.39 -9.54 6.03
CA ILE A 310 -1.12 -10.61 5.35
C ILE A 310 -0.72 -10.63 3.89
N SER A 311 -0.21 -11.77 3.45
CA SER A 311 0.19 -12.01 2.08
C SER A 311 -0.99 -12.03 1.11
N VAL A 312 -0.78 -11.51 -0.07
CA VAL A 312 -1.70 -11.65 -1.21
C VAL A 312 -1.41 -12.87 -2.07
N ARG A 313 -0.45 -13.72 -1.67
CA ARG A 313 -0.03 -14.93 -2.39
C ARG A 313 -0.64 -16.19 -1.78
N LYS A 314 -1.13 -17.08 -2.64
CA LYS A 314 -1.63 -18.41 -2.25
C LYS A 314 -0.51 -19.25 -1.66
N GLY A 315 -0.82 -20.03 -0.63
CA GLY A 315 0.12 -20.99 -0.04
C GLY A 315 1.14 -20.38 0.94
N VAL A 316 1.11 -19.09 1.20
CA VAL A 316 1.92 -18.48 2.27
C VAL A 316 1.29 -18.80 3.61
N LYS A 317 2.11 -19.31 4.53
CA LYS A 317 1.69 -19.55 5.92
C LYS A 317 1.73 -18.24 6.70
N HIS A 318 0.70 -18.01 7.48
CA HIS A 318 0.60 -16.84 8.35
C HIS A 318 0.71 -17.26 9.82
N GLN A 319 1.10 -16.32 10.67
CA GLN A 319 1.15 -16.53 12.12
C GLN A 319 -0.23 -16.94 12.66
N ALA A 320 -0.23 -17.75 13.71
CA ALA A 320 -1.47 -18.35 14.24
C ALA A 320 -2.55 -17.31 14.58
N TRP A 321 -2.14 -16.15 15.12
CA TRP A 321 -3.06 -15.08 15.50
C TRP A 321 -3.74 -14.36 14.30
N LEU A 322 -3.25 -14.57 13.07
CA LEU A 322 -3.86 -14.04 11.83
C LEU A 322 -4.90 -15.00 11.24
N GLN A 323 -4.93 -16.26 11.67
CA GLN A 323 -5.78 -17.27 11.03
C GLN A 323 -7.28 -16.94 11.08
N GLU A 324 -7.75 -16.30 12.15
CA GLU A 324 -9.14 -15.88 12.23
C GLU A 324 -9.52 -14.83 11.17
N LEU A 325 -8.55 -13.96 10.77
CA LEU A 325 -8.74 -12.97 9.72
C LEU A 325 -8.76 -13.57 8.31
N LEU A 326 -8.31 -14.81 8.16
CA LEU A 326 -8.16 -15.48 6.86
C LEU A 326 -9.30 -16.47 6.58
N GLN A 327 -10.36 -16.48 7.41
CA GLN A 327 -11.48 -17.42 7.28
C GLN A 327 -12.42 -17.10 6.12
N LYS A 328 -12.39 -15.88 5.58
CA LYS A 328 -13.23 -15.42 4.47
C LYS A 328 -12.38 -14.75 3.39
N ASP A 329 -12.86 -14.81 2.17
CA ASP A 329 -12.25 -14.09 1.05
C ASP A 329 -12.45 -12.58 1.21
N PHE A 330 -11.46 -11.82 0.76
CA PHE A 330 -11.49 -10.35 0.78
C PHE A 330 -12.13 -9.79 -0.49
N VAL A 331 -12.90 -8.72 -0.31
CA VAL A 331 -13.21 -7.77 -1.38
C VAL A 331 -12.07 -6.74 -1.38
N PHE A 332 -11.20 -6.81 -2.39
CA PHE A 332 -10.10 -5.85 -2.52
C PHE A 332 -10.63 -4.46 -2.83
N VAL A 333 -10.17 -3.48 -2.06
CA VAL A 333 -10.33 -2.07 -2.42
C VAL A 333 -9.42 -1.80 -3.62
N THR A 334 -10.01 -1.64 -4.79
CA THR A 334 -9.22 -1.41 -6.02
C THR A 334 -9.11 0.07 -6.35
N PRO A 335 -8.02 0.52 -6.98
CA PRO A 335 -7.87 1.91 -7.38
C PRO A 335 -8.99 2.41 -8.31
N SER A 336 -9.50 1.56 -9.20
CA SER A 336 -10.58 1.93 -10.13
C SER A 336 -11.90 2.24 -9.44
N ALA A 337 -12.24 1.53 -8.36
CA ALA A 337 -13.40 1.84 -7.53
C ALA A 337 -13.18 3.12 -6.71
N ALA A 338 -11.92 3.38 -6.29
CA ALA A 338 -11.59 4.51 -5.44
C ALA A 338 -11.49 5.87 -6.19
N THR A 339 -11.37 5.91 -7.52
CA THR A 339 -10.81 7.09 -8.19
C THR A 339 -11.77 7.94 -9.01
N VAL A 340 -12.63 7.35 -9.80
CA VAL A 340 -13.72 8.12 -10.46
C VAL A 340 -14.70 8.59 -9.41
N GLU A 341 -14.81 7.82 -8.34
CA GLU A 341 -15.76 8.02 -7.25
C GLU A 341 -15.15 8.61 -5.98
N LEU A 342 -13.79 8.69 -5.84
CA LEU A 342 -13.20 9.13 -4.57
C LEU A 342 -13.70 10.50 -4.15
N LYS A 343 -13.74 11.46 -5.06
CA LYS A 343 -14.28 12.79 -4.76
C LYS A 343 -15.77 12.71 -4.40
N GLU A 344 -16.51 11.90 -5.12
CA GLU A 344 -17.92 11.65 -4.84
C GLU A 344 -18.10 10.87 -3.54
N VAL A 345 -17.36 9.78 -3.35
CA VAL A 345 -17.37 8.96 -2.13
C VAL A 345 -17.01 9.80 -0.90
N THR A 346 -15.94 10.62 -1.00
CA THR A 346 -15.54 11.53 0.08
C THR A 346 -16.65 12.55 0.40
N GLN A 347 -17.25 13.14 -0.63
CA GLN A 347 -18.36 14.10 -0.44
C GLN A 347 -19.58 13.41 0.19
N LEU A 348 -19.96 12.23 -0.29
CA LEU A 348 -21.06 11.44 0.25
C LEU A 348 -20.78 11.02 1.71
N TYR A 349 -19.56 10.57 2.00
CA TYR A 349 -19.14 10.21 3.35
C TYR A 349 -19.30 11.39 4.31
N HIS A 350 -18.74 12.54 3.95
CA HIS A 350 -18.84 13.76 4.75
C HIS A 350 -20.28 14.23 4.92
N GLN A 351 -21.09 14.17 3.86
CA GLN A 351 -22.50 14.52 3.90
C GLN A 351 -23.30 13.59 4.82
N VAL A 352 -23.06 12.26 4.73
CA VAL A 352 -23.78 11.25 5.52
C VAL A 352 -23.44 11.36 7.00
N PHE A 353 -22.15 11.55 7.33
CA PHE A 353 -21.70 11.58 8.73
C PHE A 353 -21.57 12.99 9.31
N GLY A 354 -22.00 14.04 8.59
CA GLY A 354 -22.01 15.43 9.09
C GLY A 354 -20.61 16.01 9.28
N LEU A 355 -19.61 15.56 8.50
CA LEU A 355 -18.25 16.06 8.58
C LEU A 355 -18.12 17.29 7.68
N HIS A 356 -17.89 18.46 8.27
CA HIS A 356 -17.62 19.66 7.51
C HIS A 356 -16.20 19.61 6.93
N GLN A 357 -16.05 19.88 5.63
CA GLN A 357 -14.73 20.10 5.07
C GLN A 357 -14.08 21.28 5.83
N ALA A 358 -12.94 21.03 6.46
CA ALA A 358 -12.12 22.13 6.93
C ALA A 358 -11.80 23.05 5.72
N LYS A 359 -12.21 24.31 5.81
CA LYS A 359 -11.97 25.33 4.78
C LYS A 359 -10.50 25.58 4.61
#